data_f7765d7b5043bb7a69e846d982186412
#
_entry.id   f7765d7b5043bb7a69e846d982186412
#
_cell.length_a   1.000
_cell.length_b   1.000
_cell.length_c   1.000
_cell.angle_alpha   90.00
_cell.angle_beta   90.00
_cell.angle_gamma   90.00
#
_symmetry.space_group_name_H-M   'P 1'
#
loop_
_entity.id
_entity.type
_entity.pdbx_description
1 polymer ?
#
loop_
_entity_poly.entity_id
_entity_poly.type
_entity_poly.pdbx_seq_one_letter_code
_entity_poly.pdbx_strand_id
1 'polypeptide(L)'
;MIITKKCLSSLLGVTLCGIYAVSAQNPVVQTSYTPDPAPMVYNDRVYMYTGDDIPGYDFYYMTKWRVYSSGDMVNWTDHGVPISLESFSWARDRAWAAQCVERNGQFYWYICAQTVDNDMAIGVAVADSPTGPFKDALGKPLITTGSWSNIDPTAYVDDDGQAYLYWGNGHLYYVKLNEDMVSYEGDIVEVPQTVESFGGLRKPGRSEEALQKAEQYEDVFVEGPWFYKRNEKYYLLYAGMTKGTESLSYATSDHPIGPWKYEGKIMTEQPTNSFTNHGGVIDFKGKSYLFYHTGLLPEGGSYGRSSAIEEFTYNHDGTIPVITISKVGVQPVGTINPFERNEAETIAWSEKCTTAEKEIGNVYVTGIRTGGFIKVRAVDFGTDAPKRFSAAIAAGLDGGILEVRLDSVAGSKIASIEVPRTGGWNNWETLKSSVTGDVAGVRDVYFVFRGQNITAGRELFNFDYWRFEK
;
A
#
# COMPACT_ATOMS: atom_id res chain seq x y z
N MET A 1 70.72 -14.97 38.47
CA MET A 1 69.40 -15.61 38.17
C MET A 1 68.53 -14.65 37.49
N ILE A 2 68.52 -14.73 36.14
CA ILE A 2 67.91 -13.75 35.22
C ILE A 2 66.51 -14.29 34.89
N ILE A 3 65.46 -13.50 35.23
CA ILE A 3 64.06 -13.82 34.90
C ILE A 3 63.65 -12.98 33.70
N THR A 4 63.48 -13.66 32.57
CA THR A 4 62.96 -13.06 31.33
C THR A 4 61.43 -12.97 31.37
N LYS A 5 60.88 -11.75 31.31
CA LYS A 5 59.45 -11.49 31.11
C LYS A 5 59.08 -11.65 29.63
N LYS A 6 58.21 -12.62 29.33
CA LYS A 6 57.54 -12.72 28.04
C LYS A 6 56.36 -11.75 28.01
N CYS A 7 56.39 -10.76 27.10
CA CYS A 7 55.22 -9.95 26.74
C CYS A 7 54.26 -10.78 25.85
N LEU A 8 53.03 -10.96 26.35
CA LEU A 8 51.92 -11.47 25.55
C LEU A 8 51.18 -10.28 24.96
N SER A 9 51.31 -10.06 23.66
CA SER A 9 50.52 -9.07 22.92
C SER A 9 49.18 -9.71 22.54
N SER A 10 48.11 -9.31 23.22
CA SER A 10 46.75 -9.63 22.82
C SER A 10 46.30 -8.68 21.70
N LEU A 11 46.14 -9.22 20.50
CA LEU A 11 45.41 -8.51 19.41
C LEU A 11 43.92 -8.44 19.80
N LEU A 12 43.43 -7.26 20.15
CA LEU A 12 41.99 -7.00 20.19
C LEU A 12 41.52 -6.81 18.73
N GLY A 13 40.85 -7.81 18.20
CA GLY A 13 40.07 -7.67 16.97
C GLY A 13 38.87 -6.79 17.22
N VAL A 14 38.90 -5.53 16.76
CA VAL A 14 37.74 -4.65 16.71
C VAL A 14 36.90 -5.11 15.53
N THR A 15 35.83 -5.86 15.83
CA THR A 15 34.78 -6.13 14.86
C THR A 15 34.01 -4.80 14.67
N LEU A 16 34.27 -4.08 13.57
CA LEU A 16 33.40 -3.00 13.17
C LEU A 16 32.04 -3.61 12.77
N CYS A 17 31.09 -3.62 13.71
CA CYS A 17 29.69 -3.71 13.35
C CYS A 17 29.33 -2.43 12.57
N GLY A 18 29.26 -2.56 11.25
CA GLY A 18 28.72 -1.50 10.41
C GLY A 18 27.28 -1.22 10.86
N ILE A 19 27.04 -0.04 11.41
CA ILE A 19 25.69 0.47 11.63
C ILE A 19 25.17 0.76 10.22
N TYR A 20 24.47 -0.20 9.62
CA TYR A 20 23.67 0.07 8.46
C TYR A 20 22.59 1.06 8.89
N ALA A 21 22.63 2.25 8.36
CA ALA A 21 21.52 3.19 8.49
C ALA A 21 20.29 2.49 7.89
N VAL A 22 19.37 2.07 8.74
CA VAL A 22 18.10 1.47 8.30
C VAL A 22 17.37 2.59 7.58
N SER A 23 17.24 2.49 6.26
CA SER A 23 16.53 3.48 5.47
C SER A 23 15.04 3.32 5.70
N ALA A 24 14.33 4.43 5.82
CA ALA A 24 12.88 4.44 5.91
C ALA A 24 12.25 3.72 4.71
N GLN A 25 11.15 3.01 4.97
CA GLN A 25 10.35 2.32 3.95
C GLN A 25 8.84 2.54 4.15
N ASN A 26 8.42 3.05 5.29
CA ASN A 26 7.06 3.53 5.52
C ASN A 26 7.02 5.07 5.39
N PRO A 27 6.07 5.61 4.63
CA PRO A 27 5.06 4.93 3.80
C PRO A 27 5.65 4.20 2.58
N VAL A 28 5.00 3.11 2.14
CA VAL A 28 5.54 2.22 1.08
C VAL A 28 5.44 2.78 -0.34
N VAL A 29 4.62 3.80 -0.56
CA VAL A 29 4.49 4.55 -1.81
C VAL A 29 4.80 6.02 -1.54
N GLN A 30 5.68 6.63 -2.35
CA GLN A 30 6.06 8.05 -2.23
C GLN A 30 5.64 8.88 -3.44
N THR A 31 5.16 8.24 -4.51
CA THR A 31 4.80 8.87 -5.78
C THR A 31 3.37 9.42 -5.82
N SER A 32 2.53 8.97 -4.90
CA SER A 32 1.12 9.37 -4.73
C SER A 32 0.70 9.24 -3.27
N TYR A 33 -0.38 9.90 -2.87
CA TYR A 33 -1.07 9.59 -1.63
C TYR A 33 -1.97 8.37 -1.83
N THR A 34 -1.88 7.41 -0.93
CA THR A 34 -2.50 6.09 -1.03
C THR A 34 -3.25 5.74 0.25
N PRO A 35 -4.41 6.39 0.51
CA PRO A 35 -5.22 6.10 1.68
C PRO A 35 -5.86 4.72 1.61
N ASP A 36 -6.31 4.24 2.77
CA ASP A 36 -7.22 3.11 2.94
C ASP A 36 -6.74 1.83 2.24
N PRO A 37 -5.50 1.34 2.54
CA PRO A 37 -4.92 0.21 1.83
C PRO A 37 -5.69 -1.09 2.09
N ALA A 38 -6.15 -1.73 1.02
CA ALA A 38 -6.87 -3.00 1.03
C ALA A 38 -6.03 -4.08 0.32
N PRO A 39 -5.26 -4.89 1.05
CA PRO A 39 -4.38 -5.90 0.46
C PRO A 39 -5.13 -7.15 0.04
N MET A 40 -4.69 -7.79 -1.04
CA MET A 40 -5.13 -9.10 -1.52
C MET A 40 -3.92 -9.93 -1.94
N VAL A 41 -3.90 -11.21 -1.55
CA VAL A 41 -2.88 -12.17 -2.02
C VAL A 41 -3.45 -12.97 -3.18
N TYR A 42 -2.72 -12.98 -4.30
CA TYR A 42 -3.08 -13.78 -5.47
C TYR A 42 -1.82 -14.19 -6.25
N ASN A 43 -1.71 -15.47 -6.61
CA ASN A 43 -0.60 -16.03 -7.41
C ASN A 43 0.79 -15.62 -6.90
N ASP A 44 1.07 -15.86 -5.62
CA ASP A 44 2.34 -15.56 -4.92
C ASP A 44 2.76 -14.07 -5.00
N ARG A 45 1.76 -13.19 -5.07
CA ARG A 45 1.94 -11.74 -5.12
C ARG A 45 0.88 -11.04 -4.25
N VAL A 46 1.27 -9.95 -3.64
CA VAL A 46 0.35 -9.06 -2.91
C VAL A 46 -0.06 -7.93 -3.84
N TYR A 47 -1.35 -7.69 -3.92
CA TYR A 47 -1.94 -6.52 -4.57
C TYR A 47 -2.52 -5.62 -3.50
N MET A 48 -2.21 -4.33 -3.56
CA MET A 48 -2.71 -3.32 -2.64
C MET A 48 -3.59 -2.34 -3.42
N TYR A 49 -4.86 -2.34 -3.10
CA TYR A 49 -5.87 -1.43 -3.65
C TYR A 49 -6.00 -0.23 -2.72
N THR A 50 -5.98 0.99 -3.27
CA THR A 50 -6.00 2.22 -2.47
C THR A 50 -6.91 3.26 -3.08
N GLY A 51 -7.36 4.23 -2.28
CA GLY A 51 -7.81 5.51 -2.78
C GLY A 51 -6.65 6.32 -3.40
N ASP A 52 -6.95 7.55 -3.81
CA ASP A 52 -5.98 8.52 -4.32
C ASP A 52 -6.34 9.91 -3.78
N ASP A 53 -5.82 10.26 -2.60
CA ASP A 53 -6.06 11.57 -2.00
C ASP A 53 -5.46 12.67 -2.88
N ILE A 54 -6.27 13.64 -3.27
CA ILE A 54 -5.83 14.78 -4.07
C ILE A 54 -5.37 15.89 -3.13
N PRO A 55 -4.09 16.30 -3.17
CA PRO A 55 -3.56 17.30 -2.24
C PRO A 55 -4.19 18.67 -2.43
N GLY A 56 -4.20 19.47 -1.35
CA GLY A 56 -4.68 20.86 -1.37
C GLY A 56 -6.15 21.05 -1.01
N TYR A 57 -6.84 19.98 -0.64
CA TYR A 57 -8.19 20.02 -0.11
C TYR A 57 -8.20 19.88 1.41
N ASP A 58 -9.22 20.42 2.05
CA ASP A 58 -9.48 20.36 3.50
C ASP A 58 -10.53 19.30 3.88
N PHE A 59 -10.77 18.37 2.96
CA PHE A 59 -11.65 17.21 3.11
C PHE A 59 -11.18 16.07 2.19
N TYR A 60 -11.72 14.85 2.35
CA TYR A 60 -11.39 13.65 1.57
C TYR A 60 -11.88 13.77 0.13
N TYR A 61 -11.08 14.44 -0.72
CA TYR A 61 -11.40 14.59 -2.13
C TYR A 61 -10.65 13.54 -2.95
N MET A 62 -11.40 12.56 -3.44
CA MET A 62 -10.90 11.44 -4.22
C MET A 62 -11.86 11.14 -5.38
N THR A 63 -11.31 10.91 -6.57
CA THR A 63 -12.08 10.65 -7.80
C THR A 63 -11.76 9.33 -8.48
N LYS A 64 -10.77 8.58 -7.96
CA LYS A 64 -10.24 7.37 -8.59
C LYS A 64 -9.57 6.48 -7.55
N TRP A 65 -9.29 5.23 -7.95
CA TRP A 65 -8.58 4.24 -7.14
C TRP A 65 -7.35 3.74 -7.89
N ARG A 66 -6.33 3.34 -7.12
CA ARG A 66 -5.05 2.84 -7.63
C ARG A 66 -4.79 1.40 -7.22
N VAL A 67 -3.96 0.71 -7.98
CA VAL A 67 -3.47 -0.63 -7.65
C VAL A 67 -1.95 -0.65 -7.65
N TYR A 68 -1.40 -1.24 -6.63
CA TYR A 68 0.03 -1.55 -6.51
C TYR A 68 0.21 -3.04 -6.29
N SER A 69 1.37 -3.60 -6.66
CA SER A 69 1.65 -4.99 -6.34
C SER A 69 3.11 -5.22 -5.95
N SER A 70 3.33 -6.24 -5.12
CA SER A 70 4.66 -6.65 -4.68
C SER A 70 4.79 -8.17 -4.59
N GLY A 71 5.91 -8.72 -5.05
CA GLY A 71 6.28 -10.12 -4.84
C GLY A 71 7.16 -10.33 -3.62
N ASP A 72 7.61 -9.25 -2.97
CA ASP A 72 8.60 -9.29 -1.90
C ASP A 72 8.30 -8.38 -0.69
N MET A 73 7.18 -7.67 -0.70
CA MET A 73 6.67 -6.76 0.34
C MET A 73 7.40 -5.42 0.45
N VAL A 74 8.46 -5.21 -0.31
CA VAL A 74 9.28 -3.99 -0.21
C VAL A 74 9.38 -3.19 -1.50
N ASN A 75 9.35 -3.86 -2.65
CA ASN A 75 9.32 -3.22 -3.96
C ASN A 75 7.89 -3.26 -4.50
N TRP A 76 7.28 -2.10 -4.67
CA TRP A 76 5.89 -1.96 -5.09
C TRP A 76 5.80 -1.42 -6.50
N THR A 77 5.19 -2.19 -7.41
CA THR A 77 4.92 -1.78 -8.78
C THR A 77 3.61 -0.99 -8.83
N ASP A 78 3.63 0.23 -9.34
CA ASP A 78 2.43 1.03 -9.60
C ASP A 78 1.76 0.54 -10.89
N HIS A 79 0.49 0.15 -10.83
CA HIS A 79 -0.31 -0.25 -11.98
C HIS A 79 -1.27 0.83 -12.47
N GLY A 80 -1.14 2.06 -11.95
CA GLY A 80 -1.94 3.20 -12.34
C GLY A 80 -3.36 3.19 -11.79
N VAL A 81 -4.29 3.67 -12.60
CA VAL A 81 -5.69 3.91 -12.26
C VAL A 81 -6.60 3.00 -13.09
N PRO A 82 -6.87 1.76 -12.64
CA PRO A 82 -7.68 0.83 -13.43
C PRO A 82 -9.17 1.13 -13.42
N ILE A 83 -9.63 2.06 -12.55
CA ILE A 83 -11.03 2.49 -12.43
C ILE A 83 -11.12 3.88 -11.76
N SER A 84 -12.14 4.65 -12.13
CA SER A 84 -12.46 5.96 -11.55
C SER A 84 -13.97 6.15 -11.40
N LEU A 85 -14.39 7.25 -10.79
CA LEU A 85 -15.84 7.62 -10.72
C LEU A 85 -16.49 7.67 -12.10
N GLU A 86 -15.76 8.05 -13.14
CA GLU A 86 -16.27 8.12 -14.52
C GLU A 86 -16.70 6.74 -15.06
N SER A 87 -16.23 5.65 -14.47
CA SER A 87 -16.62 4.30 -14.83
C SER A 87 -18.03 3.93 -14.36
N PHE A 88 -18.61 4.73 -13.44
CA PHE A 88 -19.92 4.50 -12.83
C PHE A 88 -20.89 5.62 -13.16
N SER A 89 -21.88 5.36 -14.00
CA SER A 89 -22.86 6.38 -14.44
C SER A 89 -23.70 6.98 -13.31
N TRP A 90 -23.75 6.30 -12.16
CA TRP A 90 -24.50 6.69 -10.97
C TRP A 90 -23.65 7.43 -9.92
N ALA A 91 -22.30 7.37 -10.02
CA ALA A 91 -21.39 8.00 -9.07
C ALA A 91 -21.02 9.41 -9.50
N ARG A 92 -20.82 10.30 -8.51
CA ARG A 92 -20.46 11.69 -8.74
C ARG A 92 -19.20 12.12 -8.01
N ASP A 93 -19.01 11.67 -6.77
CA ASP A 93 -17.96 12.13 -5.86
C ASP A 93 -17.56 11.03 -4.89
N ARG A 94 -16.48 11.24 -4.12
CA ARG A 94 -16.07 10.41 -2.97
C ARG A 94 -15.73 8.97 -3.34
N ALA A 95 -14.70 8.79 -4.20
CA ALA A 95 -14.08 7.50 -4.46
C ALA A 95 -13.31 7.03 -3.22
N TRP A 96 -14.04 6.68 -2.15
CA TRP A 96 -13.47 6.39 -0.84
C TRP A 96 -13.06 4.93 -0.69
N ALA A 97 -12.82 4.47 0.56
CA ALA A 97 -12.28 3.15 0.86
C ALA A 97 -13.03 2.03 0.13
N ALA A 98 -12.28 1.07 -0.38
CA ALA A 98 -12.79 0.02 -1.26
C ALA A 98 -11.93 -1.24 -1.13
N GLN A 99 -12.48 -2.42 -1.41
CA GLN A 99 -11.76 -3.68 -1.34
C GLN A 99 -12.03 -4.56 -2.56
N CYS A 100 -10.99 -5.23 -3.05
CA CYS A 100 -11.07 -6.22 -4.11
C CYS A 100 -10.91 -7.64 -3.54
N VAL A 101 -11.70 -8.58 -4.06
CA VAL A 101 -11.58 -10.02 -3.79
C VAL A 101 -11.59 -10.80 -5.08
N GLU A 102 -10.94 -11.95 -5.07
CA GLU A 102 -10.94 -12.89 -6.20
C GLU A 102 -11.96 -14.01 -5.97
N ARG A 103 -12.66 -14.43 -7.02
CA ARG A 103 -13.45 -15.65 -7.07
C ARG A 103 -13.47 -16.23 -8.48
N ASN A 104 -13.05 -17.49 -8.62
CA ASN A 104 -13.09 -18.23 -9.88
C ASN A 104 -12.35 -17.54 -11.06
N GLY A 105 -11.23 -16.87 -10.77
CA GLY A 105 -10.43 -16.16 -11.77
C GLY A 105 -10.98 -14.79 -12.15
N GLN A 106 -12.03 -14.33 -11.51
CA GLN A 106 -12.60 -12.99 -11.64
C GLN A 106 -12.28 -12.15 -10.40
N PHE A 107 -12.08 -10.85 -10.58
CA PHE A 107 -11.76 -9.90 -9.53
C PHE A 107 -12.94 -8.96 -9.34
N TYR A 108 -13.48 -8.91 -8.12
CA TYR A 108 -14.64 -8.10 -7.75
C TYR A 108 -14.19 -6.99 -6.81
N TRP A 109 -14.22 -5.76 -7.29
CA TRP A 109 -13.82 -4.58 -6.51
C TRP A 109 -15.05 -3.86 -6.01
N TYR A 110 -15.37 -4.01 -4.72
CA TYR A 110 -16.44 -3.29 -4.05
C TYR A 110 -15.93 -1.91 -3.70
N ILE A 111 -16.62 -0.90 -4.24
CA ILE A 111 -16.29 0.51 -4.06
C ILE A 111 -17.41 1.23 -3.35
N CYS A 112 -17.14 2.33 -2.66
CA CYS A 112 -18.17 3.26 -2.26
C CYS A 112 -17.99 4.62 -2.94
N ALA A 113 -19.11 5.25 -3.28
CA ALA A 113 -19.12 6.57 -3.87
C ALA A 113 -20.39 7.33 -3.53
N GLN A 114 -20.33 8.66 -3.59
CA GLN A 114 -21.52 9.49 -3.53
C GLN A 114 -22.27 9.45 -4.86
N THR A 115 -23.56 9.18 -4.80
CA THR A 115 -24.44 9.15 -5.97
C THR A 115 -24.77 10.57 -6.46
N VAL A 116 -25.37 10.66 -7.65
CA VAL A 116 -25.89 11.92 -8.21
C VAL A 116 -26.99 12.53 -7.32
N ASP A 117 -27.68 11.74 -6.51
CA ASP A 117 -28.71 12.16 -5.57
C ASP A 117 -28.18 12.54 -4.16
N ASN A 118 -26.86 12.56 -4.00
CA ASN A 118 -26.11 12.89 -2.76
C ASN A 118 -26.08 11.81 -1.67
N ASP A 119 -26.60 10.63 -1.89
CA ASP A 119 -26.49 9.50 -0.96
C ASP A 119 -25.16 8.77 -1.15
N MET A 120 -24.67 8.13 -0.10
CA MET A 120 -23.58 7.17 -0.24
C MET A 120 -24.12 5.82 -0.68
N ALA A 121 -23.39 5.17 -1.58
CA ALA A 121 -23.77 3.86 -2.12
C ALA A 121 -22.54 2.99 -2.36
N ILE A 122 -22.75 1.66 -2.35
CA ILE A 122 -21.71 0.67 -2.68
C ILE A 122 -22.01 0.09 -4.05
N GLY A 123 -21.02 0.11 -4.93
CA GLY A 123 -21.02 -0.54 -6.22
C GLY A 123 -20.03 -1.70 -6.27
N VAL A 124 -20.06 -2.43 -7.37
CA VAL A 124 -19.08 -3.49 -7.66
C VAL A 124 -18.58 -3.37 -9.09
N ALA A 125 -17.28 -3.39 -9.24
CA ALA A 125 -16.60 -3.46 -10.53
C ALA A 125 -15.94 -4.82 -10.71
N VAL A 126 -15.85 -5.30 -11.95
CA VAL A 126 -15.33 -6.63 -12.30
C VAL A 126 -14.21 -6.52 -13.33
N ALA A 127 -13.18 -7.37 -13.17
CA ALA A 127 -12.09 -7.54 -14.12
C ALA A 127 -11.62 -8.99 -14.21
N ASP A 128 -10.94 -9.34 -15.31
CA ASP A 128 -10.28 -10.64 -15.52
C ASP A 128 -8.84 -10.66 -14.97
N SER A 129 -8.36 -9.51 -14.48
CA SER A 129 -7.00 -9.33 -13.93
C SER A 129 -7.05 -8.56 -12.63
N PRO A 130 -6.18 -8.85 -11.65
CA PRO A 130 -6.10 -8.09 -10.40
C PRO A 130 -5.73 -6.61 -10.60
N THR A 131 -5.16 -6.27 -11.74
CA THR A 131 -4.78 -4.89 -12.10
C THR A 131 -5.76 -4.25 -13.09
N GLY A 132 -6.90 -4.89 -13.37
CA GLY A 132 -7.92 -4.40 -14.28
C GLY A 132 -7.60 -4.61 -15.77
N PRO A 133 -8.23 -3.81 -16.67
CA PRO A 133 -9.17 -2.73 -16.35
C PRO A 133 -10.49 -3.24 -15.75
N PHE A 134 -10.98 -2.52 -14.75
CA PHE A 134 -12.25 -2.84 -14.11
C PHE A 134 -13.42 -2.12 -14.81
N LYS A 135 -14.61 -2.73 -14.72
CA LYS A 135 -15.85 -2.17 -15.28
C LYS A 135 -16.97 -2.28 -14.26
N ASP A 136 -17.83 -1.28 -14.20
CA ASP A 136 -19.08 -1.34 -13.43
C ASP A 136 -19.88 -2.57 -13.86
N ALA A 137 -20.14 -3.48 -12.93
CA ALA A 137 -20.81 -4.75 -13.21
C ALA A 137 -22.31 -4.58 -13.42
N LEU A 138 -22.94 -3.54 -12.86
CA LEU A 138 -24.40 -3.41 -12.76
C LEU A 138 -24.98 -2.19 -13.48
N GLY A 139 -24.18 -1.15 -13.72
CA GLY A 139 -24.65 0.15 -14.17
C GLY A 139 -25.51 0.91 -13.14
N LYS A 140 -25.50 0.43 -11.88
CA LYS A 140 -26.22 0.96 -10.73
C LYS A 140 -25.56 0.50 -9.44
N PRO A 141 -25.82 1.15 -8.28
CA PRO A 141 -25.34 0.64 -6.99
C PRO A 141 -25.83 -0.78 -6.70
N LEU A 142 -24.99 -1.55 -6.01
CA LEU A 142 -25.37 -2.82 -5.38
C LEU A 142 -26.12 -2.57 -4.06
N ILE A 143 -25.62 -1.64 -3.23
CA ILE A 143 -26.25 -1.22 -1.96
C ILE A 143 -26.57 0.27 -2.05
N THR A 144 -27.84 0.58 -1.81
CA THR A 144 -28.34 1.96 -1.67
C THR A 144 -29.49 1.98 -0.69
N THR A 145 -29.32 2.60 0.47
CA THR A 145 -30.32 2.67 1.55
C THR A 145 -30.69 4.11 1.92
N GLY A 146 -30.16 5.10 1.19
CA GLY A 146 -30.29 6.51 1.55
C GLY A 146 -29.50 6.88 2.81
N SER A 147 -28.50 6.06 3.20
CA SER A 147 -27.70 6.26 4.39
C SER A 147 -26.28 6.68 4.06
N TRP A 148 -25.74 7.60 4.87
CA TRP A 148 -24.32 7.93 4.87
C TRP A 148 -23.42 6.72 5.21
N SER A 149 -23.95 5.75 5.96
CA SER A 149 -23.23 4.56 6.40
C SER A 149 -22.93 3.54 5.27
N ASN A 150 -23.34 3.80 4.01
CA ASN A 150 -23.01 2.95 2.87
C ASN A 150 -21.59 3.24 2.35
N ILE A 151 -20.58 3.09 3.23
CA ILE A 151 -19.17 3.27 2.90
C ILE A 151 -18.33 2.09 3.44
N ASP A 152 -17.09 2.00 2.99
CA ASP A 152 -16.05 1.10 3.47
C ASP A 152 -16.43 -0.38 3.32
N PRO A 153 -16.77 -0.85 2.12
CA PRO A 153 -17.11 -2.25 1.91
C PRO A 153 -15.90 -3.16 2.09
N THR A 154 -16.12 -4.30 2.76
CA THR A 154 -15.17 -5.42 2.87
C THR A 154 -15.89 -6.72 2.53
N ALA A 155 -15.32 -7.50 1.61
CA ALA A 155 -15.88 -8.76 1.18
C ALA A 155 -14.94 -9.93 1.50
N TYR A 156 -15.52 -11.09 1.78
CA TYR A 156 -14.80 -12.32 2.02
C TYR A 156 -15.57 -13.52 1.46
N VAL A 157 -14.88 -14.41 0.80
CA VAL A 157 -15.42 -15.69 0.33
C VAL A 157 -14.97 -16.78 1.30
N ASP A 158 -15.92 -17.40 1.99
CA ASP A 158 -15.64 -18.44 2.97
C ASP A 158 -15.31 -19.77 2.32
N ASP A 159 -14.77 -20.72 3.10
CA ASP A 159 -14.34 -22.05 2.64
C ASP A 159 -15.48 -22.89 2.06
N ASP A 160 -16.72 -22.65 2.49
CA ASP A 160 -17.91 -23.27 1.94
C ASP A 160 -18.43 -22.63 0.64
N GLY A 161 -17.75 -21.56 0.18
CA GLY A 161 -18.10 -20.79 -1.00
C GLY A 161 -19.12 -19.68 -0.77
N GLN A 162 -19.67 -19.52 0.46
CA GLN A 162 -20.54 -18.40 0.77
C GLN A 162 -19.71 -17.12 0.89
N ALA A 163 -20.08 -16.09 0.14
CA ALA A 163 -19.44 -14.78 0.24
C ALA A 163 -20.29 -13.83 1.12
N TYR A 164 -19.59 -12.99 1.85
CA TYR A 164 -20.17 -11.97 2.73
C TYR A 164 -19.63 -10.61 2.34
N LEU A 165 -20.50 -9.59 2.38
CA LEU A 165 -20.13 -8.19 2.23
C LEU A 165 -20.51 -7.45 3.50
N TYR A 166 -19.51 -6.90 4.20
CA TYR A 166 -19.67 -6.02 5.34
C TYR A 166 -19.37 -4.58 4.95
N TRP A 167 -19.99 -3.60 5.62
CA TRP A 167 -19.71 -2.17 5.44
C TRP A 167 -20.25 -1.34 6.58
N GLY A 168 -19.80 -0.09 6.69
CA GLY A 168 -20.49 0.85 7.56
C GLY A 168 -19.65 1.97 8.16
N ASN A 169 -20.35 3.04 8.54
CA ASN A 169 -19.85 4.12 9.37
C ASN A 169 -20.85 4.40 10.50
N GLY A 170 -20.43 4.17 11.73
CA GLY A 170 -21.26 4.26 12.92
C GLY A 170 -22.25 3.15 13.11
N HIS A 171 -22.67 2.54 12.05
CA HIS A 171 -23.46 1.33 11.99
C HIS A 171 -22.70 0.32 11.14
N LEU A 172 -22.71 -0.94 11.53
CA LEU A 172 -22.09 -2.03 10.79
C LEU A 172 -23.18 -2.91 10.20
N TYR A 173 -23.11 -3.14 8.91
CA TYR A 173 -24.08 -3.96 8.18
C TYR A 173 -23.39 -5.11 7.47
N TYR A 174 -24.14 -6.15 7.13
CA TYR A 174 -23.72 -7.18 6.20
C TYR A 174 -24.88 -7.71 5.36
N VAL A 175 -24.50 -8.32 4.22
CA VAL A 175 -25.34 -9.21 3.41
C VAL A 175 -24.58 -10.47 3.04
N LYS A 176 -25.33 -11.52 2.70
CA LYS A 176 -24.80 -12.69 2.01
C LYS A 176 -24.85 -12.44 0.51
N LEU A 177 -23.69 -12.42 -0.13
CA LEU A 177 -23.63 -12.31 -1.59
C LEU A 177 -24.06 -13.62 -2.24
N ASN A 178 -24.70 -13.53 -3.40
CA ASN A 178 -24.94 -14.66 -4.25
C ASN A 178 -23.63 -15.11 -4.93
N GLU A 179 -23.68 -16.27 -5.57
CA GLU A 179 -22.51 -16.86 -6.24
C GLU A 179 -21.93 -15.95 -7.34
N ASP A 180 -22.75 -15.10 -7.94
CA ASP A 180 -22.36 -14.12 -8.96
C ASP A 180 -21.52 -12.95 -8.43
N MET A 181 -21.43 -12.78 -7.10
CA MET A 181 -20.71 -11.70 -6.42
C MET A 181 -21.21 -10.28 -6.72
N VAL A 182 -22.28 -10.14 -7.51
CA VAL A 182 -22.84 -8.82 -7.92
C VAL A 182 -24.30 -8.65 -7.51
N SER A 183 -24.80 -9.60 -6.74
CA SER A 183 -26.14 -9.57 -6.12
C SER A 183 -26.10 -10.20 -4.74
N TYR A 184 -27.16 -10.00 -3.95
CA TYR A 184 -27.30 -10.61 -2.63
C TYR A 184 -28.72 -11.10 -2.38
N GLU A 185 -28.88 -12.04 -1.43
CA GLU A 185 -30.15 -12.61 -1.03
C GLU A 185 -30.51 -12.18 0.40
N GLY A 186 -31.80 -11.99 0.63
CA GLY A 186 -32.35 -11.63 1.95
C GLY A 186 -32.27 -10.14 2.26
N ASP A 187 -32.39 -9.82 3.54
CA ASP A 187 -32.37 -8.46 4.04
C ASP A 187 -30.94 -7.99 4.38
N ILE A 188 -30.73 -6.67 4.36
CA ILE A 188 -29.53 -6.05 4.94
C ILE A 188 -29.64 -6.20 6.46
N VAL A 189 -28.63 -6.82 7.06
CA VAL A 189 -28.61 -7.09 8.51
C VAL A 189 -27.68 -6.10 9.19
N GLU A 190 -28.19 -5.38 10.18
CA GLU A 190 -27.37 -4.57 11.07
C GLU A 190 -26.75 -5.45 12.17
N VAL A 191 -25.43 -5.37 12.34
CA VAL A 191 -24.70 -6.10 13.38
C VAL A 191 -24.90 -5.40 14.72
N PRO A 192 -25.41 -6.11 15.76
CA PRO A 192 -25.59 -5.52 17.07
C PRO A 192 -24.26 -5.05 17.66
N GLN A 193 -24.18 -3.74 17.96
CA GLN A 193 -23.01 -3.16 18.62
C GLN A 193 -23.25 -3.13 20.12
N THR A 194 -22.46 -3.90 20.85
CA THR A 194 -22.47 -3.99 22.32
C THR A 194 -21.04 -3.78 22.85
N VAL A 195 -20.92 -3.58 24.15
CA VAL A 195 -19.59 -3.51 24.80
C VAL A 195 -18.82 -4.81 24.58
N GLU A 196 -19.51 -5.94 24.63
CA GLU A 196 -18.90 -7.27 24.42
C GLU A 196 -18.43 -7.47 22.98
N SER A 197 -19.16 -6.90 22.00
CA SER A 197 -18.83 -7.11 20.58
C SER A 197 -17.76 -6.14 20.06
N PHE A 198 -17.76 -4.87 20.49
CA PHE A 198 -16.88 -3.83 19.93
C PHE A 198 -16.22 -2.93 20.98
N GLY A 199 -16.20 -3.32 22.26
CA GLY A 199 -15.55 -2.57 23.33
C GLY A 199 -16.36 -1.38 23.86
N GLY A 200 -17.41 -0.99 23.17
CA GLY A 200 -18.24 0.15 23.56
C GLY A 200 -19.50 0.32 22.72
N LEU A 201 -20.26 1.35 23.06
CA LEU A 201 -21.50 1.72 22.38
C LEU A 201 -21.35 3.10 21.77
N ARG A 202 -21.46 3.19 20.46
CA ARG A 202 -21.56 4.50 19.81
C ARG A 202 -22.91 5.15 20.15
N LYS A 203 -22.85 6.35 20.72
CA LYS A 203 -24.04 7.20 20.87
C LYS A 203 -24.15 8.14 19.69
N PRO A 204 -25.36 8.37 19.16
CA PRO A 204 -25.54 9.31 18.07
C PRO A 204 -25.13 10.72 18.51
N GLY A 205 -24.25 11.35 17.74
CA GLY A 205 -23.87 12.76 17.84
C GLY A 205 -22.41 13.00 18.20
N ARG A 206 -21.88 14.11 17.68
CA ARG A 206 -20.53 14.65 17.95
C ARG A 206 -20.57 15.69 19.09
N SER A 207 -21.57 15.67 19.98
CA SER A 207 -21.62 16.59 21.10
C SER A 207 -20.53 16.23 22.13
N GLU A 208 -20.05 17.24 22.84
CA GLU A 208 -19.06 17.06 23.91
C GLU A 208 -19.54 16.07 24.98
N GLU A 209 -20.86 16.03 25.27
CA GLU A 209 -21.47 15.05 26.15
C GLU A 209 -21.45 13.63 25.58
N ALA A 210 -21.61 13.45 24.26
CA ALA A 210 -21.51 12.14 23.59
C ALA A 210 -20.07 11.62 23.61
N LEU A 211 -19.09 12.49 23.40
CA LEU A 211 -17.66 12.15 23.49
C LEU A 211 -17.27 11.77 24.93
N GLN A 212 -17.67 12.55 25.93
CA GLN A 212 -17.44 12.21 27.35
C GLN A 212 -18.05 10.88 27.78
N LYS A 213 -19.21 10.52 27.21
CA LYS A 213 -19.82 9.20 27.47
C LYS A 213 -19.13 8.06 26.71
N ALA A 214 -18.50 8.34 25.57
CA ALA A 214 -17.70 7.34 24.85
C ALA A 214 -16.37 7.06 25.57
N GLU A 215 -15.78 8.04 26.27
CA GLU A 215 -14.52 7.87 27.03
C GLU A 215 -14.58 6.81 28.16
N GLN A 216 -15.78 6.40 28.60
CA GLN A 216 -15.93 5.32 29.57
C GLN A 216 -15.74 3.92 28.96
N TYR A 217 -15.68 3.79 27.63
CA TYR A 217 -15.49 2.53 26.94
C TYR A 217 -14.03 2.38 26.47
N GLU A 218 -13.57 1.15 26.30
CA GLU A 218 -12.23 0.86 25.74
C GLU A 218 -12.14 1.30 24.29
N ASP A 219 -13.24 1.13 23.55
CA ASP A 219 -13.33 1.50 22.15
C ASP A 219 -14.77 1.76 21.70
N VAL A 220 -14.96 2.18 20.47
CA VAL A 220 -16.27 2.33 19.82
C VAL A 220 -16.06 2.12 18.32
N PHE A 221 -16.82 1.23 17.68
CA PHE A 221 -16.81 1.08 16.22
C PHE A 221 -17.10 2.43 15.53
N VAL A 222 -16.24 2.82 14.60
CA VAL A 222 -16.42 4.03 13.79
C VAL A 222 -16.68 3.65 12.35
N GLU A 223 -15.71 3.03 11.67
CA GLU A 223 -15.74 2.73 10.23
C GLU A 223 -14.67 1.71 9.83
N GLY A 224 -14.44 1.55 8.53
CA GLY A 224 -13.33 0.78 7.99
C GLY A 224 -13.32 -0.70 8.41
N PRO A 225 -14.42 -1.45 8.33
CA PRO A 225 -14.39 -2.86 8.66
C PRO A 225 -13.48 -3.62 7.67
N TRP A 226 -12.68 -4.55 8.21
CA TRP A 226 -11.90 -5.50 7.43
C TRP A 226 -12.20 -6.91 7.91
N PHE A 227 -12.87 -7.71 7.07
CA PHE A 227 -13.35 -9.04 7.42
C PHE A 227 -12.52 -10.13 6.77
N TYR A 228 -12.04 -11.10 7.58
CA TYR A 228 -11.28 -12.26 7.09
C TYR A 228 -11.38 -13.44 8.05
N LYS A 229 -10.99 -14.64 7.59
CA LYS A 229 -10.88 -15.86 8.38
C LYS A 229 -9.43 -16.32 8.49
N ARG A 230 -9.06 -16.83 9.65
CA ARG A 230 -7.77 -17.47 9.89
C ARG A 230 -7.91 -18.57 10.95
N ASN A 231 -7.46 -19.78 10.61
CA ASN A 231 -7.48 -20.94 11.53
C ASN A 231 -8.85 -21.13 12.20
N GLU A 232 -9.90 -21.33 11.40
CA GLU A 232 -11.31 -21.54 11.85
C GLU A 232 -11.92 -20.39 12.66
N LYS A 233 -11.24 -19.25 12.81
CA LYS A 233 -11.75 -18.07 13.49
C LYS A 233 -11.91 -16.90 12.52
N TYR A 234 -13.03 -16.21 12.66
CA TYR A 234 -13.31 -14.99 11.91
C TYR A 234 -12.83 -13.78 12.68
N TYR A 235 -12.26 -12.84 11.96
CA TYR A 235 -11.74 -11.58 12.46
C TYR A 235 -12.43 -10.42 11.75
N LEU A 236 -12.79 -9.43 12.51
CA LEU A 236 -13.33 -8.17 12.03
C LEU A 236 -12.50 -7.04 12.64
N LEU A 237 -11.56 -6.50 11.85
CA LEU A 237 -10.85 -5.28 12.22
C LEU A 237 -11.73 -4.08 11.92
N TYR A 238 -11.49 -2.98 12.59
CA TYR A 238 -12.22 -1.73 12.36
C TYR A 238 -11.45 -0.53 12.92
N ALA A 239 -11.73 0.64 12.36
CA ALA A 239 -11.36 1.90 12.97
C ALA A 239 -12.22 2.15 14.20
N GLY A 240 -11.59 2.29 15.36
CA GLY A 240 -12.24 2.58 16.62
C GLY A 240 -11.85 3.96 17.13
N MET A 241 -12.68 4.57 17.98
CA MET A 241 -12.40 5.90 18.51
C MET A 241 -12.91 6.08 19.94
N THR A 242 -12.03 6.55 20.82
CA THR A 242 -12.41 7.01 22.15
C THR A 242 -12.07 8.48 22.39
N LYS A 243 -11.08 9.05 21.71
CA LYS A 243 -10.53 10.40 21.97
C LYS A 243 -10.32 11.29 20.73
N GLY A 244 -11.14 11.12 19.70
CA GLY A 244 -11.13 12.01 18.53
C GLY A 244 -10.11 11.66 17.44
N THR A 245 -9.17 10.73 17.68
CA THR A 245 -8.30 10.11 16.68
C THR A 245 -8.58 8.62 16.63
N GLU A 246 -8.63 8.05 15.45
CA GLU A 246 -8.92 6.63 15.30
C GLU A 246 -7.74 5.75 15.71
N SER A 247 -8.08 4.66 16.39
CA SER A 247 -7.24 3.48 16.62
C SER A 247 -7.63 2.39 15.63
N LEU A 248 -6.88 1.30 15.57
CA LEU A 248 -7.34 0.06 14.94
C LEU A 248 -7.61 -0.97 16.04
N SER A 249 -8.81 -1.52 16.01
CA SER A 249 -9.31 -2.52 16.94
C SER A 249 -9.86 -3.72 16.20
N TYR A 250 -10.16 -4.79 16.93
CA TYR A 250 -10.75 -5.96 16.31
C TYR A 250 -11.64 -6.75 17.24
N ALA A 251 -12.55 -7.48 16.63
CA ALA A 251 -13.37 -8.49 17.24
C ALA A 251 -13.18 -9.84 16.54
N THR A 252 -13.45 -10.93 17.25
CA THR A 252 -13.42 -12.28 16.70
C THR A 252 -14.76 -12.99 16.86
N SER A 253 -14.98 -14.04 16.05
CA SER A 253 -16.13 -14.92 16.15
C SER A 253 -15.80 -16.31 15.65
N ASP A 254 -16.57 -17.32 16.11
CA ASP A 254 -16.52 -18.69 15.56
C ASP A 254 -17.44 -18.86 14.33
N HIS A 255 -18.20 -17.81 13.97
CA HIS A 255 -19.12 -17.82 12.84
C HIS A 255 -18.98 -16.54 12.02
N PRO A 256 -19.19 -16.59 10.68
CA PRO A 256 -18.96 -15.44 9.80
C PRO A 256 -19.89 -14.23 10.05
N ILE A 257 -20.98 -14.43 10.80
CA ILE A 257 -21.97 -13.38 11.10
C ILE A 257 -22.08 -13.05 12.60
N GLY A 258 -21.09 -13.49 13.39
CA GLY A 258 -21.08 -13.32 14.84
C GLY A 258 -21.74 -14.50 15.60
N PRO A 259 -21.94 -14.39 16.92
CA PRO A 259 -21.72 -13.19 17.72
C PRO A 259 -20.25 -12.78 17.78
N TRP A 260 -20.00 -11.49 17.73
CA TRP A 260 -18.65 -10.91 17.80
C TRP A 260 -18.23 -10.70 19.25
N LYS A 261 -16.94 -10.89 19.50
CA LYS A 261 -16.29 -10.67 20.78
C LYS A 261 -15.12 -9.69 20.59
N TYR A 262 -15.17 -8.56 21.28
CA TYR A 262 -14.07 -7.59 21.31
C TYR A 262 -12.80 -8.21 21.90
N GLU A 263 -11.68 -8.08 21.22
CA GLU A 263 -10.40 -8.63 21.66
C GLU A 263 -9.38 -7.53 22.02
N GLY A 264 -9.63 -6.29 21.65
CA GLY A 264 -8.77 -5.16 22.00
C GLY A 264 -8.28 -4.36 20.79
N LYS A 265 -7.38 -3.41 21.09
CA LYS A 265 -6.70 -2.59 20.06
C LYS A 265 -5.48 -3.31 19.51
N ILE A 266 -5.33 -3.28 18.20
CA ILE A 266 -4.11 -3.73 17.50
C ILE A 266 -3.16 -2.58 17.20
N MET A 267 -3.69 -1.35 17.08
CA MET A 267 -2.91 -0.13 16.96
C MET A 267 -3.62 0.98 17.75
N THR A 268 -2.93 1.52 18.74
CA THR A 268 -3.45 2.63 19.55
C THR A 268 -3.43 3.93 18.74
N GLU A 269 -4.08 4.98 19.28
CA GLU A 269 -4.03 6.33 18.70
C GLU A 269 -2.57 6.83 18.69
N GLN A 270 -1.90 6.66 17.58
CA GLN A 270 -0.49 7.01 17.41
C GLN A 270 -0.35 8.30 16.59
N PRO A 271 0.76 9.01 16.69
CA PRO A 271 0.99 10.23 15.93
C PRO A 271 1.25 9.92 14.45
N THR A 272 0.23 9.39 13.76
CA THR A 272 0.27 9.08 12.32
C THR A 272 0.20 10.34 11.45
N ASN A 273 -0.05 11.49 12.03
CA ASN A 273 -0.38 12.75 11.33
C ASN A 273 -1.68 12.63 10.49
N SER A 274 -2.53 11.66 10.80
CA SER A 274 -3.89 11.49 10.28
C SER A 274 -4.82 11.21 11.45
N PHE A 275 -6.05 11.72 11.42
CA PHE A 275 -7.04 11.41 12.44
C PHE A 275 -7.94 10.21 12.07
N THR A 276 -7.89 9.74 10.82
CA THR A 276 -8.50 8.46 10.42
C THR A 276 -7.44 7.37 10.29
N ASN A 277 -7.87 6.12 10.39
CA ASN A 277 -7.04 4.96 10.14
C ASN A 277 -7.87 3.79 9.61
N HIS A 278 -7.41 3.13 8.57
CA HIS A 278 -8.00 1.90 8.05
C HIS A 278 -6.97 0.78 8.07
N GLY A 279 -7.38 -0.43 8.45
CA GLY A 279 -6.49 -1.58 8.56
C GLY A 279 -6.89 -2.72 7.64
N GLY A 280 -5.90 -3.36 7.00
CA GLY A 280 -6.04 -4.62 6.29
C GLY A 280 -4.99 -5.62 6.73
N VAL A 281 -5.37 -6.88 6.94
CA VAL A 281 -4.45 -7.94 7.36
C VAL A 281 -4.40 -9.04 6.31
N ILE A 282 -3.18 -9.51 6.01
CA ILE A 282 -2.94 -10.69 5.18
C ILE A 282 -1.83 -11.56 5.78
N ASP A 283 -1.87 -12.85 5.43
CA ASP A 283 -0.72 -13.74 5.55
C ASP A 283 -0.03 -13.90 4.17
N PHE A 284 1.29 -13.72 4.10
CA PHE A 284 2.06 -13.87 2.88
C PHE A 284 3.45 -14.45 3.16
N LYS A 285 3.82 -15.51 2.43
CA LYS A 285 5.12 -16.22 2.58
C LYS A 285 5.45 -16.58 4.03
N GLY A 286 4.43 -17.04 4.78
CA GLY A 286 4.57 -17.51 6.16
C GLY A 286 4.69 -16.41 7.22
N LYS A 287 4.43 -15.18 6.88
CA LYS A 287 4.41 -14.01 7.77
C LYS A 287 3.07 -13.30 7.70
N SER A 288 2.71 -12.58 8.76
CA SER A 288 1.48 -11.79 8.83
C SER A 288 1.80 -10.30 8.78
N TYR A 289 0.98 -9.55 8.05
CA TYR A 289 1.19 -8.12 7.79
C TYR A 289 -0.08 -7.32 8.06
N LEU A 290 0.09 -6.21 8.76
CA LEU A 290 -0.92 -5.16 8.90
C LEU A 290 -0.60 -4.04 7.92
N PHE A 291 -1.55 -3.74 7.04
CA PHE A 291 -1.57 -2.55 6.21
C PHE A 291 -2.39 -1.48 6.90
N TYR A 292 -1.94 -0.24 6.86
CA TYR A 292 -2.63 0.91 7.44
C TYR A 292 -2.19 2.18 6.71
N HIS A 293 -2.74 3.35 7.07
CA HIS A 293 -2.28 4.59 6.46
C HIS A 293 -1.75 5.61 7.48
N THR A 294 -0.93 6.53 6.99
CA THR A 294 -0.37 7.67 7.74
C THR A 294 -0.39 8.93 6.88
N GLY A 295 -0.31 10.11 7.50
CA GLY A 295 -0.07 11.38 6.82
C GLY A 295 1.39 11.82 6.90
N LEU A 296 2.37 10.88 6.89
CA LEU A 296 3.78 11.18 7.17
C LEU A 296 4.64 11.50 5.94
N LEU A 297 4.10 11.42 4.72
CA LEU A 297 4.80 11.95 3.55
C LEU A 297 4.94 13.49 3.65
N PRO A 298 5.96 14.07 2.98
CA PRO A 298 6.05 15.53 2.86
C PRO A 298 4.73 16.10 2.31
N GLU A 299 4.24 17.19 2.93
CA GLU A 299 2.95 17.81 2.64
C GLU A 299 1.71 16.92 2.89
N GLY A 300 1.91 15.73 3.48
CA GLY A 300 0.85 14.83 3.90
C GLY A 300 0.12 15.32 5.16
N GLY A 301 -0.91 14.60 5.55
CA GLY A 301 -1.76 14.89 6.71
C GLY A 301 -3.04 14.07 6.65
N SER A 302 -4.08 14.56 7.33
CA SER A 302 -5.37 13.87 7.39
C SER A 302 -6.06 13.73 6.03
N TYR A 303 -5.73 14.57 5.06
CA TYR A 303 -6.28 14.56 3.69
C TYR A 303 -5.21 14.32 2.62
N GLY A 304 -4.05 13.81 3.02
CA GLY A 304 -2.94 13.40 2.19
C GLY A 304 -2.29 12.17 2.81
N ARG A 305 -3.03 11.08 2.86
CA ARG A 305 -2.69 9.84 3.55
C ARG A 305 -1.88 8.91 2.66
N SER A 306 -1.06 8.07 3.26
CA SER A 306 -0.18 7.16 2.53
C SER A 306 -0.05 5.81 3.24
N SER A 307 -0.08 4.74 2.46
CA SER A 307 -0.05 3.36 2.94
C SER A 307 1.27 3.01 3.62
N ALA A 308 1.17 2.31 4.72
CA ALA A 308 2.29 1.77 5.50
C ALA A 308 2.01 0.31 5.88
N ILE A 309 3.08 -0.44 6.20
CA ILE A 309 3.00 -1.87 6.48
C ILE A 309 3.88 -2.22 7.66
N GLU A 310 3.33 -3.01 8.61
CA GLU A 310 4.08 -3.63 9.69
C GLU A 310 3.95 -5.15 9.63
N GLU A 311 5.05 -5.86 9.88
CA GLU A 311 5.05 -7.31 10.10
C GLU A 311 4.71 -7.59 11.57
N PHE A 312 3.87 -8.61 11.82
CA PHE A 312 3.56 -9.05 13.16
C PHE A 312 3.43 -10.57 13.24
N THR A 313 3.36 -11.09 14.45
CA THR A 313 3.10 -12.50 14.71
C THR A 313 1.91 -12.61 15.65
N TYR A 314 0.91 -13.41 15.27
CA TYR A 314 -0.22 -13.72 16.16
C TYR A 314 0.27 -14.37 17.45
N ASN A 315 -0.38 -14.06 18.55
CA ASN A 315 -0.19 -14.76 19.79
C ASN A 315 -0.61 -16.24 19.66
N HIS A 316 -0.17 -17.07 20.57
CA HIS A 316 -0.45 -18.52 20.53
C HIS A 316 -1.96 -18.85 20.57
N ASP A 317 -2.77 -18.00 21.18
CA ASP A 317 -4.24 -18.11 21.26
C ASP A 317 -4.96 -17.53 20.04
N GLY A 318 -4.23 -17.02 19.03
CA GLY A 318 -4.75 -16.40 17.83
C GLY A 318 -5.06 -14.92 17.98
N THR A 319 -4.84 -14.29 19.14
CA THR A 319 -4.99 -12.85 19.29
C THR A 319 -3.89 -12.07 18.56
N ILE A 320 -4.19 -10.83 18.17
CA ILE A 320 -3.23 -9.94 17.52
C ILE A 320 -2.57 -9.07 18.60
N PRO A 321 -1.23 -9.00 18.66
CA PRO A 321 -0.56 -8.11 19.61
C PRO A 321 -0.75 -6.64 19.22
N VAL A 322 -0.54 -5.71 20.14
CA VAL A 322 -0.47 -4.29 19.82
C VAL A 322 0.74 -4.03 18.92
N ILE A 323 0.49 -3.44 17.76
CA ILE A 323 1.50 -3.15 16.72
C ILE A 323 1.88 -1.66 16.81
N THR A 324 3.18 -1.40 16.88
CA THR A 324 3.73 -0.04 16.91
C THR A 324 4.15 0.37 15.51
N ILE A 325 3.72 1.54 15.06
CA ILE A 325 4.12 2.08 13.75
C ILE A 325 5.63 2.31 13.69
N SER A 326 6.21 2.05 12.54
CA SER A 326 7.63 2.28 12.29
C SER A 326 7.88 3.05 10.99
N LYS A 327 9.01 3.77 10.93
CA LYS A 327 9.51 4.32 9.67
C LYS A 327 10.29 3.28 8.86
N VAL A 328 10.69 2.20 9.52
CA VAL A 328 11.55 1.16 8.92
C VAL A 328 10.77 0.29 7.94
N GLY A 329 9.49 0.01 8.26
CA GLY A 329 8.67 -0.91 7.49
C GLY A 329 9.17 -2.36 7.61
N VAL A 330 8.86 -3.16 6.59
CA VAL A 330 9.10 -4.62 6.60
C VAL A 330 10.40 -5.01 5.88
N GLN A 331 10.84 -6.25 6.07
CA GLN A 331 11.98 -6.82 5.36
C GLN A 331 11.53 -7.56 4.09
N PRO A 332 12.37 -7.61 3.03
CA PRO A 332 12.03 -8.34 1.81
C PRO A 332 11.87 -9.84 2.10
N VAL A 333 10.84 -10.45 1.50
CA VAL A 333 10.60 -11.91 1.54
C VAL A 333 10.87 -12.57 0.18
N GLY A 334 11.62 -11.91 -0.68
CA GLY A 334 12.05 -12.33 -2.00
C GLY A 334 13.12 -11.43 -2.56
N THR A 335 13.54 -11.68 -3.78
CA THR A 335 14.54 -10.89 -4.52
C THR A 335 14.02 -10.50 -5.90
N ILE A 336 14.58 -9.41 -6.45
CA ILE A 336 14.36 -8.98 -7.83
C ILE A 336 15.44 -9.60 -8.74
N ASN A 337 15.02 -10.21 -9.84
CA ASN A 337 15.94 -10.68 -10.89
C ASN A 337 16.31 -9.50 -11.81
N PRO A 338 17.56 -9.00 -11.79
CA PRO A 338 17.96 -7.87 -12.61
C PRO A 338 18.11 -8.20 -14.11
N PHE A 339 18.15 -9.48 -14.47
CA PHE A 339 18.37 -9.94 -15.84
C PHE A 339 17.08 -10.05 -16.66
N GLU A 340 15.93 -9.80 -16.05
CA GLU A 340 14.63 -9.66 -16.68
C GLU A 340 14.28 -8.18 -16.86
N ARG A 341 13.21 -7.87 -17.59
CA ARG A 341 12.61 -6.54 -17.63
C ARG A 341 12.03 -6.22 -16.25
N ASN A 342 12.44 -5.12 -15.67
CA ASN A 342 11.90 -4.57 -14.44
C ASN A 342 11.34 -3.19 -14.74
N GLU A 343 10.08 -2.96 -14.39
CA GLU A 343 9.44 -1.67 -14.58
C GLU A 343 10.05 -0.62 -13.64
N ALA A 344 10.25 0.60 -14.12
CA ALA A 344 10.91 1.65 -13.35
C ALA A 344 10.06 2.13 -12.17
N GLU A 345 8.74 1.99 -12.27
CA GLU A 345 7.78 2.25 -11.20
C GLU A 345 7.66 1.11 -10.19
N THR A 346 8.53 0.07 -10.26
CA THR A 346 8.72 -0.90 -9.19
C THR A 346 9.69 -0.31 -8.17
N ILE A 347 9.17 0.27 -7.12
CA ILE A 347 9.90 1.19 -6.23
C ILE A 347 9.82 0.71 -4.78
N ALA A 348 10.97 0.71 -4.08
CA ALA A 348 11.03 0.56 -2.63
C ALA A 348 11.04 1.92 -1.92
N TRP A 349 11.68 2.92 -2.52
CA TRP A 349 11.71 4.31 -2.05
C TRP A 349 12.08 5.24 -3.19
N SER A 350 11.50 6.43 -3.21
CA SER A 350 11.83 7.43 -4.22
C SER A 350 11.83 8.85 -3.66
N GLU A 351 12.58 9.73 -4.32
CA GLU A 351 12.56 11.17 -4.06
C GLU A 351 12.62 11.96 -5.37
N LYS A 352 11.87 13.06 -5.42
CA LYS A 352 11.84 14.03 -6.54
C LYS A 352 11.51 13.40 -7.89
N CYS A 353 10.59 12.45 -7.88
CA CYS A 353 9.94 11.88 -9.05
C CYS A 353 8.50 11.48 -8.69
N THR A 354 7.70 11.22 -9.70
CA THR A 354 6.34 10.70 -9.59
C THR A 354 6.10 9.67 -10.69
N THR A 355 4.90 9.13 -10.78
CA THR A 355 4.48 8.23 -11.85
C THR A 355 3.42 8.89 -12.72
N ALA A 356 3.33 8.48 -13.97
CA ALA A 356 2.25 8.82 -14.89
C ALA A 356 1.86 7.58 -15.69
N GLU A 357 0.65 7.61 -16.21
CA GLU A 357 0.07 6.53 -16.98
C GLU A 357 -0.15 7.00 -18.42
N LYS A 358 0.30 6.19 -19.36
CA LYS A 358 0.09 6.46 -20.80
C LYS A 358 -1.25 5.90 -21.27
N GLU A 359 -1.58 4.71 -20.79
CA GLU A 359 -2.83 4.00 -20.97
C GLU A 359 -2.98 3.05 -19.78
N ILE A 360 -4.18 2.58 -19.48
CA ILE A 360 -4.47 1.74 -18.32
C ILE A 360 -3.45 0.60 -18.22
N GLY A 361 -2.72 0.56 -17.09
CA GLY A 361 -1.70 -0.43 -16.79
C GLY A 361 -0.34 -0.22 -17.46
N ASN A 362 -0.14 0.88 -18.19
CA ASN A 362 1.15 1.27 -18.78
C ASN A 362 1.68 2.51 -18.06
N VAL A 363 2.33 2.29 -16.93
CA VAL A 363 2.86 3.32 -16.03
C VAL A 363 4.35 3.54 -16.30
N TYR A 364 4.83 4.72 -16.04
CA TYR A 364 6.26 5.07 -16.12
C TYR A 364 6.60 6.15 -15.08
N VAL A 365 7.88 6.24 -14.73
CA VAL A 365 8.39 7.28 -13.84
C VAL A 365 8.60 8.58 -14.61
N THR A 366 8.07 9.68 -14.06
CA THR A 366 8.14 11.04 -14.62
C THR A 366 8.41 12.06 -13.52
N GLY A 367 8.36 13.36 -13.85
CA GLY A 367 8.65 14.41 -12.86
C GLY A 367 10.05 14.32 -12.28
N ILE A 368 10.94 13.60 -12.93
CA ILE A 368 12.32 13.33 -12.47
C ILE A 368 13.12 14.62 -12.43
N ARG A 369 13.69 14.95 -11.26
CA ARG A 369 14.48 16.17 -11.05
C ARG A 369 15.88 15.85 -10.55
N THR A 370 16.80 16.80 -10.77
CA THR A 370 18.19 16.71 -10.29
C THR A 370 18.24 16.44 -8.78
N GLY A 371 19.04 15.43 -8.40
CA GLY A 371 19.23 14.98 -7.03
C GLY A 371 18.09 14.10 -6.53
N GLY A 372 17.15 13.72 -7.39
CA GLY A 372 16.19 12.67 -7.12
C GLY A 372 16.78 11.28 -7.32
N PHE A 373 16.08 10.28 -6.84
CA PHE A 373 16.46 8.88 -7.01
C PHE A 373 15.27 7.93 -6.85
N ILE A 374 15.44 6.73 -7.37
CA ILE A 374 14.63 5.55 -7.10
C ILE A 374 15.52 4.50 -6.43
N LYS A 375 15.03 3.85 -5.41
CA LYS A 375 15.63 2.69 -4.75
C LYS A 375 14.84 1.43 -5.07
N VAL A 376 15.53 0.37 -5.44
CA VAL A 376 15.02 -1.00 -5.56
C VAL A 376 15.82 -1.86 -4.60
N ARG A 377 15.13 -2.60 -3.72
CA ARG A 377 15.79 -3.44 -2.69
C ARG A 377 15.95 -4.87 -3.15
N ALA A 378 16.91 -5.55 -2.54
CA ALA A 378 17.11 -6.99 -2.67
C ALA A 378 17.22 -7.46 -4.13
N VAL A 379 17.98 -6.75 -4.97
CA VAL A 379 18.29 -7.14 -6.36
C VAL A 379 19.38 -8.20 -6.34
N ASP A 380 19.10 -9.41 -6.87
CA ASP A 380 20.00 -10.55 -6.83
C ASP A 380 20.79 -10.70 -8.15
N PHE A 381 22.02 -10.28 -8.14
CA PHE A 381 22.96 -10.41 -9.28
C PHE A 381 23.57 -11.82 -9.38
N GLY A 382 23.39 -12.69 -8.38
CA GLY A 382 24.05 -13.99 -8.32
C GLY A 382 25.57 -13.86 -8.21
N THR A 383 26.29 -14.80 -8.83
CA THR A 383 27.77 -14.86 -8.82
C THR A 383 28.40 -14.22 -10.05
N ASP A 384 27.67 -14.09 -11.15
CA ASP A 384 28.19 -13.59 -12.44
C ASP A 384 27.87 -12.10 -12.59
N ALA A 385 28.91 -11.29 -12.61
CA ALA A 385 28.77 -9.84 -12.78
C ALA A 385 28.10 -9.50 -14.14
N PRO A 386 27.10 -8.60 -14.16
CA PRO A 386 26.51 -8.12 -15.40
C PRO A 386 27.52 -7.31 -16.20
N LYS A 387 27.42 -7.34 -17.54
CA LYS A 387 28.31 -6.59 -18.45
C LYS A 387 27.68 -5.30 -18.94
N ARG A 388 26.36 -5.28 -19.08
CA ARG A 388 25.64 -4.13 -19.60
C ARG A 388 24.41 -3.82 -18.75
N PHE A 389 24.07 -2.56 -18.72
CA PHE A 389 22.82 -2.01 -18.20
C PHE A 389 22.05 -1.36 -19.34
N SER A 390 20.75 -1.56 -19.41
CA SER A 390 19.86 -0.92 -20.39
C SER A 390 18.65 -0.33 -19.67
N ALA A 391 18.17 0.81 -20.16
CA ALA A 391 17.03 1.55 -19.66
C ALA A 391 16.20 2.13 -20.82
N ALA A 392 14.87 2.04 -20.74
CA ALA A 392 13.97 2.71 -21.65
C ALA A 392 13.70 4.12 -21.14
N ILE A 393 14.02 5.13 -21.94
CA ILE A 393 13.98 6.53 -21.54
C ILE A 393 13.36 7.37 -22.67
N ALA A 394 12.58 8.39 -22.28
CA ALA A 394 12.08 9.42 -23.20
C ALA A 394 12.42 10.81 -22.67
N ALA A 395 12.99 11.67 -23.51
CA ALA A 395 13.41 13.01 -23.15
C ALA A 395 13.05 14.05 -24.23
N GLY A 396 12.20 14.99 -23.87
CA GLY A 396 11.83 16.12 -24.76
C GLY A 396 12.93 17.17 -24.89
N LEU A 397 13.87 17.18 -23.95
CA LEU A 397 15.04 18.07 -23.85
C LEU A 397 16.26 17.24 -23.49
N ASP A 398 17.46 17.87 -23.40
CA ASP A 398 18.64 17.18 -22.89
C ASP A 398 18.39 16.71 -21.46
N GLY A 399 18.41 15.39 -21.22
CA GLY A 399 17.84 14.73 -20.05
C GLY A 399 18.78 14.64 -18.85
N GLY A 400 20.06 14.97 -18.99
CA GLY A 400 21.05 14.80 -17.92
C GLY A 400 21.64 13.40 -17.86
N ILE A 401 21.83 12.85 -16.64
CA ILE A 401 22.49 11.56 -16.42
C ILE A 401 21.65 10.69 -15.51
N LEU A 402 21.49 9.43 -15.90
CA LEU A 402 21.03 8.34 -15.07
C LEU A 402 22.25 7.57 -14.54
N GLU A 403 22.54 7.64 -13.24
CA GLU A 403 23.56 6.84 -12.59
C GLU A 403 22.94 5.62 -11.89
N VAL A 404 23.57 4.46 -12.04
CA VAL A 404 23.21 3.25 -11.28
C VAL A 404 24.24 3.02 -10.19
N ARG A 405 23.77 2.99 -8.94
CA ARG A 405 24.62 2.87 -7.76
C ARG A 405 24.16 1.73 -6.86
N LEU A 406 25.07 1.16 -6.08
CA LEU A 406 24.77 0.07 -5.13
C LEU A 406 24.71 0.60 -3.71
N ASP A 407 23.73 0.09 -2.96
CA ASP A 407 23.52 0.18 -1.50
C ASP A 407 23.26 1.58 -0.94
N SER A 408 23.56 2.63 -1.66
CA SER A 408 23.20 4.00 -1.27
C SER A 408 23.28 4.98 -2.44
N VAL A 409 22.65 6.16 -2.30
CA VAL A 409 22.75 7.28 -3.27
C VAL A 409 24.22 7.72 -3.51
N ALA A 410 25.10 7.55 -2.52
CA ALA A 410 26.53 7.84 -2.62
C ALA A 410 27.38 6.57 -2.84
N GLY A 411 26.76 5.41 -2.97
CA GLY A 411 27.44 4.13 -3.13
C GLY A 411 28.20 3.97 -4.45
N SER A 412 28.81 2.82 -4.66
CA SER A 412 29.60 2.53 -5.85
C SER A 412 28.76 2.70 -7.12
N LYS A 413 29.20 3.57 -8.03
CA LYS A 413 28.58 3.75 -9.33
C LYS A 413 29.01 2.61 -10.24
N ILE A 414 28.05 1.80 -10.71
CA ILE A 414 28.29 0.62 -11.54
C ILE A 414 27.94 0.86 -13.02
N ALA A 415 27.07 1.82 -13.32
CA ALA A 415 26.71 2.20 -14.68
C ALA A 415 26.33 3.68 -14.75
N SER A 416 26.37 4.28 -15.93
CA SER A 416 25.97 5.66 -16.17
C SER A 416 25.50 5.83 -17.60
N ILE A 417 24.32 6.42 -17.80
CA ILE A 417 23.78 6.77 -19.12
C ILE A 417 23.66 8.29 -19.19
N GLU A 418 24.33 8.92 -20.14
CA GLU A 418 24.01 10.28 -20.56
C GLU A 418 22.75 10.21 -21.41
N VAL A 419 21.70 10.92 -21.00
CA VAL A 419 20.39 10.88 -21.63
C VAL A 419 20.32 11.96 -22.71
N PRO A 420 20.36 11.58 -24.00
CA PRO A 420 20.21 12.53 -25.09
C PRO A 420 18.75 12.97 -25.22
N ARG A 421 18.51 13.99 -26.01
CA ARG A 421 17.17 14.33 -26.46
C ARG A 421 16.67 13.23 -27.41
N THR A 422 15.54 12.57 -27.05
CA THR A 422 14.93 11.51 -27.87
C THR A 422 13.84 12.04 -28.83
N GLY A 423 13.65 13.35 -28.86
CA GLY A 423 12.65 13.99 -29.76
C GLY A 423 11.28 14.22 -29.13
N GLY A 424 11.04 13.77 -27.91
CA GLY A 424 9.77 14.01 -27.19
C GLY A 424 9.66 13.22 -25.90
N TRP A 425 8.76 13.66 -25.02
CA TRP A 425 8.51 13.02 -23.72
C TRP A 425 7.85 11.64 -23.82
N ASN A 426 7.38 11.24 -25.01
CA ASN A 426 6.80 9.94 -25.31
C ASN A 426 7.57 9.17 -26.40
N ASN A 427 8.72 9.69 -26.84
CA ASN A 427 9.59 9.02 -27.80
C ASN A 427 10.61 8.18 -27.05
N TRP A 428 10.29 6.92 -26.84
CA TRP A 428 11.06 5.98 -26.04
C TRP A 428 12.23 5.40 -26.80
N GLU A 429 13.41 5.45 -26.20
CA GLU A 429 14.63 4.82 -26.68
C GLU A 429 15.23 3.92 -25.60
N THR A 430 15.73 2.75 -25.98
CA THR A 430 16.49 1.88 -25.09
C THR A 430 17.96 2.27 -25.13
N LEU A 431 18.40 2.99 -24.12
CA LEU A 431 19.78 3.42 -23.95
C LEU A 431 20.59 2.35 -23.19
N LYS A 432 21.87 2.24 -23.47
CA LYS A 432 22.76 1.20 -22.90
C LYS A 432 24.04 1.80 -22.36
N SER A 433 24.58 1.16 -21.30
CA SER A 433 25.88 1.47 -20.72
C SER A 433 26.60 0.20 -20.32
N SER A 434 27.93 0.20 -20.34
CA SER A 434 28.74 -0.87 -19.74
C SER A 434 28.61 -0.83 -18.22
N VAL A 435 28.60 -2.00 -17.60
CA VAL A 435 28.67 -2.15 -16.13
C VAL A 435 30.16 -2.26 -15.75
N THR A 436 30.54 -1.58 -14.68
CA THR A 436 31.91 -1.56 -14.14
C THR A 436 31.89 -1.87 -12.64
N GLY A 437 33.00 -2.37 -12.11
CA GLY A 437 33.15 -2.71 -10.72
C GLY A 437 32.70 -4.14 -10.38
N ASP A 438 32.76 -4.46 -9.10
CA ASP A 438 32.37 -5.76 -8.58
C ASP A 438 30.88 -5.74 -8.22
N VAL A 439 30.09 -6.45 -9.02
CA VAL A 439 28.61 -6.52 -8.88
C VAL A 439 28.23 -7.98 -8.73
N ALA A 440 27.98 -8.40 -7.49
CA ALA A 440 27.59 -9.77 -7.17
C ALA A 440 26.68 -9.82 -5.93
N GLY A 441 25.96 -10.94 -5.77
CA GLY A 441 25.06 -11.20 -4.65
C GLY A 441 23.83 -10.29 -4.63
N VAL A 442 23.16 -10.27 -3.48
CA VAL A 442 21.95 -9.46 -3.27
C VAL A 442 22.35 -8.05 -2.83
N ARG A 443 21.89 -7.04 -3.56
CA ARG A 443 22.23 -5.63 -3.34
C ARG A 443 21.01 -4.74 -3.46
N ASP A 444 21.02 -3.60 -2.78
CA ASP A 444 20.07 -2.51 -3.06
C ASP A 444 20.59 -1.68 -4.25
N VAL A 445 19.75 -1.42 -5.23
CA VAL A 445 20.07 -0.62 -6.43
C VAL A 445 19.43 0.75 -6.32
N TYR A 446 20.23 1.78 -6.62
CA TYR A 446 19.79 3.17 -6.65
C TYR A 446 19.95 3.74 -8.06
N PHE A 447 18.87 4.19 -8.65
CA PHE A 447 18.85 4.97 -9.89
C PHE A 447 18.87 6.45 -9.51
N VAL A 448 20.02 7.10 -9.66
CA VAL A 448 20.27 8.48 -9.21
C VAL A 448 20.25 9.43 -10.40
N PHE A 449 19.48 10.50 -10.31
CA PHE A 449 19.24 11.45 -11.40
C PHE A 449 20.07 12.71 -11.25
N ARG A 450 20.89 13.03 -12.28
CA ARG A 450 21.77 14.19 -12.29
C ARG A 450 21.49 15.09 -13.48
N GLY A 451 21.21 16.35 -13.25
CA GLY A 451 21.17 17.38 -14.29
C GLY A 451 22.51 18.05 -14.43
N GLN A 452 23.03 18.17 -15.67
CA GLN A 452 24.20 18.99 -15.97
C GLN A 452 23.72 20.34 -16.52
N ASN A 453 24.15 21.46 -15.92
CA ASN A 453 23.82 22.83 -16.36
C ASN A 453 22.30 23.07 -16.53
N ILE A 454 21.48 22.39 -15.73
CA ILE A 454 20.04 22.43 -15.81
C ILE A 454 19.47 23.31 -14.69
N THR A 455 18.56 24.21 -15.04
CA THR A 455 17.86 25.06 -14.08
C THR A 455 17.17 24.20 -13.00
N ALA A 456 17.32 24.59 -11.74
CA ALA A 456 16.67 23.91 -10.62
C ALA A 456 15.15 23.80 -10.87
N GLY A 457 14.59 22.61 -10.65
CA GLY A 457 13.16 22.34 -10.83
C GLY A 457 12.76 21.86 -12.24
N ARG A 458 13.65 21.87 -13.22
CA ARG A 458 13.37 21.31 -14.54
C ARG A 458 13.33 19.78 -14.51
N GLU A 459 12.36 19.20 -15.21
CA GLU A 459 12.29 17.76 -15.46
C GLU A 459 13.42 17.30 -16.40
N LEU A 460 13.93 16.10 -16.13
CA LEU A 460 15.07 15.53 -16.87
C LEU A 460 14.59 14.62 -18.00
N PHE A 461 13.92 13.53 -17.66
CA PHE A 461 13.44 12.51 -18.61
C PHE A 461 12.36 11.67 -17.97
N ASN A 462 11.67 10.87 -18.77
CA ASN A 462 10.77 9.79 -18.35
C ASN A 462 11.52 8.46 -18.38
N PHE A 463 11.22 7.53 -17.45
CA PHE A 463 11.90 6.27 -17.27
C PHE A 463 10.86 5.14 -17.15
N ASP A 464 10.89 4.15 -18.08
CA ASP A 464 9.86 3.11 -18.23
C ASP A 464 10.30 1.78 -17.64
N TYR A 465 11.47 1.24 -18.08
CA TYR A 465 11.99 -0.01 -17.55
C TYR A 465 13.52 -0.04 -17.55
N TRP A 466 14.06 -1.01 -16.80
CA TRP A 466 15.47 -1.30 -16.75
C TRP A 466 15.77 -2.80 -16.78
N ARG A 467 16.97 -3.15 -17.21
CA ARG A 467 17.48 -4.51 -17.23
C ARG A 467 19.00 -4.54 -17.26
N PHE A 468 19.58 -5.55 -16.63
CA PHE A 468 20.99 -5.91 -16.82
C PHE A 468 21.15 -7.06 -17.80
N GLU A 469 22.30 -7.16 -18.44
CA GLU A 469 22.67 -8.23 -19.39
C GLU A 469 24.04 -8.82 -18.98
N LYS A 470 24.15 -10.16 -19.06
CA LYS A 470 25.39 -10.91 -18.77
C LYS A 470 26.42 -10.82 -19.88
#